data_df0c2fe8ff407756039ca7dcdaf78622
#
_entry.id   df0c2fe8ff407756039ca7dcdaf78622
#
_cell.length_a   1.000
_cell.length_b   1.000
_cell.length_c   1.000
_cell.angle_alpha   90.00
_cell.angle_beta   90.00
_cell.angle_gamma   90.00
#
_symmetry.space_group_name_H-M   'P 1'
#
loop_
_entity.id
_entity.type
_entity.pdbx_description
1 polymer ?
#
loop_
_entity_poly.entity_id
_entity_poly.type
_entity_poly.pdbx_seq_one_letter_code
_entity_poly.pdbx_strand_id
1 'polypeptide(L)'
;MRKTSLNSVYELAKKDQRVIFIGSDLGPDVLVEMKKKLPNRFFMEGVTEQYIIGMAAGMALEGYIPYVNTIATFLTRRCYEQIATDLCLHKLPVRLIANGGGAVYAPLGPTHLAIEDISIMRPLPNMTIVSPCDALEMKAFMEVSLNWPSPIYIRLAKGGDQIITKENQGFTIGKGVVKIEPKEALFISTGIMTQKAISASEELLKHGIGCGVLHIPTIKPIDKEKIFQLVKK
;
A
#
# COMPACT_ATOMS: atom_id res chain seq x y z
N MET A 1 -1.77 -4.53 9.40
CA MET A 1 -1.29 -3.43 8.53
C MET A 1 -2.12 -2.15 8.64
N ARG A 2 -3.48 -2.14 8.57
CA ARG A 2 -4.30 -0.92 8.63
C ARG A 2 -4.00 -0.03 9.85
N LYS A 3 -4.05 -0.58 11.07
CA LYS A 3 -3.72 0.17 12.30
C LYS A 3 -2.28 0.70 12.25
N THR A 4 -1.35 -0.08 11.75
CA THR A 4 0.06 0.32 11.62
C THR A 4 0.23 1.48 10.66
N SER A 5 -0.40 1.45 9.46
CA SER A 5 -0.30 2.55 8.50
C SER A 5 -0.86 3.86 9.07
N LEU A 6 -2.03 3.82 9.71
CA LEU A 6 -2.63 5.01 10.31
C LEU A 6 -1.78 5.57 11.48
N ASN A 7 -1.30 4.70 12.38
CA ASN A 7 -0.39 5.15 13.43
C ASN A 7 0.87 5.78 12.85
N SER A 8 1.42 5.21 11.76
CA SER A 8 2.59 5.78 11.08
C SER A 8 2.30 7.17 10.49
N VAL A 9 1.09 7.42 9.95
CA VAL A 9 0.70 8.78 9.50
C VAL A 9 0.82 9.78 10.64
N TYR A 10 0.33 9.43 11.83
CA TYR A 10 0.43 10.33 13.00
C TYR A 10 1.89 10.53 13.44
N GLU A 11 2.70 9.47 13.46
CA GLU A 11 4.12 9.59 13.80
C GLU A 11 4.88 10.47 12.78
N LEU A 12 4.58 10.33 11.48
CA LEU A 12 5.13 11.20 10.43
C LEU A 12 4.64 12.65 10.58
N ALA A 13 3.37 12.86 10.90
CA ALA A 13 2.81 14.20 11.12
C ALA A 13 3.42 14.94 12.32
N LYS A 14 3.94 14.21 13.31
CA LYS A 14 4.72 14.80 14.42
C LYS A 14 6.11 15.26 13.99
N LYS A 15 6.71 14.60 13.00
CA LYS A 15 8.06 14.89 12.50
C LYS A 15 8.06 15.93 11.39
N ASP A 16 7.00 15.94 10.55
CA ASP A 16 6.92 16.80 9.36
C ASP A 16 5.57 17.52 9.29
N GLN A 17 5.63 18.85 9.29
CA GLN A 17 4.43 19.70 9.28
C GLN A 17 3.63 19.62 7.97
N ARG A 18 4.22 19.15 6.90
CA ARG A 18 3.55 18.96 5.60
C ARG A 18 2.57 17.78 5.60
N VAL A 19 2.75 16.81 6.50
CA VAL A 19 1.90 15.60 6.57
C VAL A 19 0.52 15.95 7.07
N ILE A 20 -0.50 15.63 6.28
CA ILE A 20 -1.92 15.76 6.63
C ILE A 20 -2.64 14.43 6.39
N PHE A 21 -3.69 14.22 7.16
CA PHE A 21 -4.57 13.06 7.01
C PHE A 21 -5.92 13.48 6.47
N ILE A 22 -6.41 12.75 5.46
CA ILE A 22 -7.75 12.92 4.90
C ILE A 22 -8.41 11.54 4.88
N GLY A 23 -9.52 11.39 5.63
CA GLY A 23 -10.31 10.17 5.68
C GLY A 23 -11.72 10.38 5.13
N SER A 24 -12.35 9.29 4.65
CA SER A 24 -13.78 9.30 4.41
C SER A 24 -14.54 8.96 5.70
N ASP A 25 -14.74 7.67 6.02
CA ASP A 25 -15.43 7.25 7.24
C ASP A 25 -14.72 6.10 7.97
N LEU A 26 -13.55 5.69 7.48
CA LEU A 26 -12.79 4.53 7.97
C LEU A 26 -11.69 4.90 8.95
N GLY A 27 -11.70 4.22 10.11
CA GLY A 27 -10.58 4.21 11.05
C GLY A 27 -10.45 5.45 11.93
N PRO A 28 -11.54 6.19 12.27
CA PRO A 28 -11.45 7.38 13.11
C PRO A 28 -10.83 7.08 14.49
N ASP A 29 -11.11 5.92 15.05
CA ASP A 29 -10.66 5.54 16.41
C ASP A 29 -9.14 5.35 16.52
N VAL A 30 -8.44 5.09 15.42
CA VAL A 30 -6.99 4.90 15.42
C VAL A 30 -6.25 6.24 15.52
N LEU A 31 -6.85 7.32 15.01
CA LEU A 31 -6.24 8.65 14.91
C LEU A 31 -6.84 9.70 15.87
N VAL A 32 -7.49 9.26 16.96
CA VAL A 32 -8.08 10.15 17.96
C VAL A 32 -7.06 11.17 18.49
N GLU A 33 -5.83 10.71 18.77
CA GLU A 33 -4.76 11.59 19.25
C GLU A 33 -4.32 12.59 18.17
N MET A 34 -4.25 12.20 16.91
CA MET A 34 -3.94 13.10 15.80
C MET A 34 -5.02 14.18 15.67
N LYS A 35 -6.30 13.78 15.66
CA LYS A 35 -7.43 14.70 15.61
C LYS A 35 -7.39 15.72 16.74
N LYS A 36 -7.05 15.27 17.97
CA LYS A 36 -6.99 16.12 19.17
C LYS A 36 -5.81 17.08 19.15
N LYS A 37 -4.61 16.59 18.75
CA LYS A 37 -3.36 17.37 18.84
C LYS A 37 -3.02 18.16 17.58
N LEU A 38 -3.51 17.73 16.43
CA LEU A 38 -3.24 18.30 15.11
C LEU A 38 -4.55 18.54 14.32
N PRO A 39 -5.56 19.25 14.89
CA PRO A 39 -6.88 19.37 14.28
C PRO A 39 -6.86 19.99 12.87
N ASN A 40 -5.95 20.91 12.60
CA ASN A 40 -5.78 21.58 11.30
C ASN A 40 -5.07 20.69 10.24
N ARG A 41 -4.69 19.48 10.61
CA ARG A 41 -4.04 18.49 9.73
C ARG A 41 -4.76 17.15 9.73
N PHE A 42 -5.99 17.13 10.23
CA PHE A 42 -6.85 15.96 10.29
C PHE A 42 -8.22 16.30 9.73
N PHE A 43 -8.56 15.71 8.60
CA PHE A 43 -9.83 15.92 7.91
C PHE A 43 -10.60 14.61 7.81
N MET A 44 -11.88 14.64 8.09
CA MET A 44 -12.77 13.48 7.99
C MET A 44 -14.05 13.93 7.28
N GLU A 45 -14.09 13.68 5.97
CA GLU A 45 -15.03 14.32 5.05
C GLU A 45 -16.25 13.43 4.69
N GLY A 46 -16.42 12.30 5.40
CA GLY A 46 -17.52 11.35 5.12
C GLY A 46 -17.36 10.61 3.80
N VAL A 47 -18.47 10.12 3.24
CA VAL A 47 -18.46 9.30 2.02
C VAL A 47 -18.46 10.20 0.77
N THR A 48 -17.35 10.89 0.55
CA THR A 48 -17.15 11.87 -0.53
C THR A 48 -15.82 11.67 -1.25
N GLU A 49 -15.49 10.45 -1.64
CA GLU A 49 -14.14 10.07 -2.07
C GLU A 49 -13.62 10.89 -3.26
N GLN A 50 -14.46 11.21 -4.23
CA GLN A 50 -14.05 12.06 -5.37
C GLN A 50 -13.62 13.46 -4.90
N TYR A 51 -14.38 14.04 -3.98
CA TYR A 51 -14.05 15.34 -3.38
C TYR A 51 -12.73 15.31 -2.63
N ILE A 52 -12.50 14.29 -1.78
CA ILE A 52 -11.26 14.20 -1.00
C ILE A 52 -10.01 13.99 -1.86
N ILE A 53 -10.12 13.39 -3.05
CA ILE A 53 -8.99 13.30 -3.99
C ILE A 53 -8.67 14.68 -4.57
N GLY A 54 -9.67 15.46 -5.02
CA GLY A 54 -9.46 16.84 -5.46
C GLY A 54 -8.89 17.74 -4.36
N MET A 55 -9.42 17.61 -3.13
CA MET A 55 -8.90 18.29 -1.94
C MET A 55 -7.43 17.94 -1.70
N ALA A 56 -7.08 16.65 -1.76
CA ALA A 56 -5.69 16.19 -1.60
C ALA A 56 -4.78 16.73 -2.70
N ALA A 57 -5.25 16.82 -3.94
CA ALA A 57 -4.51 17.43 -5.04
C ALA A 57 -4.21 18.92 -4.77
N GLY A 58 -5.22 19.70 -4.40
CA GLY A 58 -5.05 21.12 -4.06
C GLY A 58 -4.06 21.32 -2.91
N MET A 59 -4.19 20.54 -1.83
CA MET A 59 -3.26 20.60 -0.70
C MET A 59 -1.83 20.20 -1.10
N ALA A 60 -1.67 19.22 -1.99
CA ALA A 60 -0.35 18.82 -2.46
C ALA A 60 0.32 19.91 -3.34
N LEU A 61 -0.46 20.67 -4.11
CA LEU A 61 0.03 21.84 -4.85
C LEU A 61 0.52 22.95 -3.92
N GLU A 62 -0.08 23.09 -2.73
CA GLU A 62 0.35 24.00 -1.66
C GLU A 62 1.53 23.46 -0.82
N GLY A 63 2.13 22.32 -1.23
CA GLY A 63 3.31 21.76 -0.60
C GLY A 63 3.06 20.78 0.54
N TYR A 64 1.81 20.39 0.81
CA TYR A 64 1.50 19.35 1.78
C TYR A 64 1.72 17.94 1.22
N ILE A 65 1.76 16.97 2.11
CA ILE A 65 1.86 15.54 1.79
C ILE A 65 0.61 14.83 2.34
N PRO A 66 -0.47 14.77 1.55
CA PRO A 66 -1.72 14.15 2.00
C PRO A 66 -1.63 12.62 2.05
N TYR A 67 -2.10 12.05 3.16
CA TYR A 67 -2.37 10.62 3.33
C TYR A 67 -3.89 10.43 3.33
N VAL A 68 -4.41 9.94 2.22
CA VAL A 68 -5.85 9.69 2.02
C VAL A 68 -6.18 8.25 2.40
N ASN A 69 -7.18 8.03 3.25
CA ASN A 69 -7.55 6.69 3.72
C ASN A 69 -9.02 6.39 3.49
N THR A 70 -9.29 5.33 2.70
CA THR A 70 -10.62 4.74 2.54
C THR A 70 -10.53 3.30 2.02
N ILE A 71 -11.65 2.72 1.59
CA ILE A 71 -11.72 1.37 1.01
C ILE A 71 -11.11 1.39 -0.41
N ALA A 72 -10.41 0.34 -0.77
CA ALA A 72 -9.68 0.23 -2.03
C ALA A 72 -10.55 0.48 -3.27
N THR A 73 -11.75 -0.09 -3.32
CA THR A 73 -12.70 0.11 -4.44
C THR A 73 -13.20 1.54 -4.54
N PHE A 74 -13.31 2.25 -3.42
CA PHE A 74 -13.78 3.63 -3.40
C PHE A 74 -12.68 4.59 -3.89
N LEU A 75 -11.42 4.27 -3.68
CA LEU A 75 -10.32 4.97 -4.33
C LEU A 75 -10.23 4.63 -5.81
N THR A 76 -10.24 3.35 -6.16
CA THR A 76 -9.89 2.92 -7.53
C THR A 76 -11.03 3.12 -8.52
N ARG A 77 -12.22 2.57 -8.27
CA ARG A 77 -13.34 2.68 -9.23
C ARG A 77 -13.99 4.06 -9.20
N ARG A 78 -14.29 4.55 -8.00
CA ARG A 78 -15.05 5.79 -7.81
C ARG A 78 -14.23 7.03 -8.14
N CYS A 79 -12.93 7.04 -7.89
CA CYS A 79 -12.05 8.21 -8.02
C CYS A 79 -11.03 8.07 -9.16
N TYR A 80 -11.22 7.13 -10.08
CA TYR A 80 -10.22 6.84 -11.12
C TYR A 80 -9.84 8.08 -11.93
N GLU A 81 -10.84 8.84 -12.36
CA GLU A 81 -10.66 10.10 -13.13
C GLU A 81 -9.81 11.10 -12.32
N GLN A 82 -10.21 11.40 -11.09
CA GLN A 82 -9.50 12.38 -10.24
C GLN A 82 -8.07 11.92 -9.92
N ILE A 83 -7.86 10.63 -9.69
CA ILE A 83 -6.52 10.10 -9.48
C ILE A 83 -5.66 10.22 -10.74
N ALA A 84 -6.24 9.92 -11.90
CA ALA A 84 -5.53 9.99 -13.18
C ALA A 84 -5.14 11.44 -13.53
N THR A 85 -6.10 12.35 -13.50
CA THR A 85 -5.94 13.74 -13.92
C THR A 85 -5.25 14.60 -12.85
N ASP A 86 -5.77 14.59 -11.62
CA ASP A 86 -5.34 15.54 -10.62
C ASP A 86 -4.06 15.10 -9.90
N LEU A 87 -3.88 13.78 -9.68
CA LEU A 87 -2.70 13.29 -8.98
C LEU A 87 -1.58 12.83 -9.91
N CYS A 88 -1.93 11.97 -10.89
CA CYS A 88 -0.92 11.30 -11.70
C CYS A 88 -0.31 12.19 -12.77
N LEU A 89 -1.11 12.96 -13.51
CA LEU A 89 -0.59 13.88 -14.52
C LEU A 89 0.27 14.98 -13.89
N HIS A 90 -0.15 15.51 -12.75
CA HIS A 90 0.60 16.52 -12.00
C HIS A 90 1.73 15.96 -11.14
N LYS A 91 1.85 14.62 -11.04
CA LYS A 91 2.88 13.93 -10.25
C LYS A 91 2.89 14.37 -8.77
N LEU A 92 1.72 14.52 -8.16
CA LEU A 92 1.58 15.03 -6.80
C LEU A 92 1.93 13.99 -5.73
N PRO A 93 2.58 14.38 -4.62
CA PRO A 93 3.00 13.48 -3.56
C PRO A 93 1.83 13.09 -2.62
N VAL A 94 0.80 12.47 -3.16
CA VAL A 94 -0.36 11.98 -2.39
C VAL A 94 -0.24 10.49 -2.11
N ARG A 95 -0.57 10.05 -0.90
CA ARG A 95 -0.53 8.65 -0.43
C ARG A 95 -1.95 8.13 -0.27
N LEU A 96 -2.33 7.17 -1.10
CA LEU A 96 -3.67 6.57 -1.14
C LEU A 96 -3.64 5.26 -0.33
N ILE A 97 -4.07 5.30 0.93
CA ILE A 97 -4.16 4.11 1.81
C ILE A 97 -5.45 3.37 1.50
N ALA A 98 -5.33 2.29 0.72
CA ALA A 98 -6.42 1.54 0.14
C ALA A 98 -6.70 0.26 0.95
N ASN A 99 -7.70 0.29 1.82
CA ASN A 99 -8.05 -0.84 2.67
C ASN A 99 -8.90 -1.89 1.92
N GLY A 100 -8.66 -3.17 2.19
CA GLY A 100 -9.49 -4.26 1.68
C GLY A 100 -9.17 -4.70 0.26
N GLY A 101 -7.90 -4.65 -0.14
CA GLY A 101 -7.46 -5.17 -1.44
C GLY A 101 -7.81 -6.66 -1.62
N GLY A 102 -8.30 -7.03 -2.81
CA GLY A 102 -8.77 -8.38 -3.11
C GLY A 102 -10.17 -8.66 -2.54
N ALA A 103 -10.36 -9.86 -2.01
CA ALA A 103 -11.64 -10.34 -1.49
C ALA A 103 -11.82 -10.14 0.03
N VAL A 104 -11.04 -9.25 0.64
CA VAL A 104 -11.04 -9.03 2.11
C VAL A 104 -12.43 -8.65 2.64
N TYR A 105 -13.18 -7.87 1.88
CA TYR A 105 -14.52 -7.44 2.23
C TYR A 105 -15.62 -8.17 1.44
N ALA A 106 -15.37 -9.40 1.00
CA ALA A 106 -16.36 -10.22 0.26
C ALA A 106 -17.76 -10.27 0.88
N PRO A 107 -17.92 -10.37 2.22
CA PRO A 107 -19.26 -10.35 2.84
C PRO A 107 -20.07 -9.06 2.59
N LEU A 108 -19.41 -7.96 2.20
CA LEU A 108 -20.07 -6.69 1.88
C LEU A 108 -20.48 -6.59 0.39
N GLY A 109 -20.21 -7.63 -0.39
CA GLY A 109 -20.62 -7.73 -1.79
C GLY A 109 -19.67 -7.03 -2.78
N PRO A 110 -20.06 -6.95 -4.06
CA PRO A 110 -19.19 -6.55 -5.18
C PRO A 110 -18.71 -5.11 -5.09
N THR A 111 -19.42 -4.24 -4.39
CA THR A 111 -18.98 -2.84 -4.19
C THR A 111 -17.72 -2.73 -3.35
N HIS A 112 -17.36 -3.76 -2.58
CA HIS A 112 -16.20 -3.80 -1.68
C HIS A 112 -15.09 -4.77 -2.11
N LEU A 113 -15.27 -5.47 -3.23
CA LEU A 113 -14.27 -6.39 -3.79
C LEU A 113 -13.29 -5.63 -4.68
N ALA A 114 -12.04 -5.50 -4.23
CA ALA A 114 -10.96 -4.83 -4.97
C ALA A 114 -10.07 -5.88 -5.66
N ILE A 115 -10.63 -6.59 -6.65
CA ILE A 115 -9.92 -7.65 -7.38
C ILE A 115 -9.21 -7.16 -8.64
N GLU A 116 -9.64 -6.02 -9.18
CA GLU A 116 -9.08 -5.37 -10.36
C GLU A 116 -8.24 -4.12 -10.05
N ASP A 117 -8.12 -3.75 -8.79
CA ASP A 117 -7.49 -2.51 -8.31
C ASP A 117 -6.06 -2.31 -8.87
N ILE A 118 -5.24 -3.35 -8.82
CA ILE A 118 -3.88 -3.30 -9.38
C ILE A 118 -3.92 -3.07 -10.90
N SER A 119 -4.83 -3.75 -11.60
CA SER A 119 -4.93 -3.68 -13.06
C SER A 119 -5.27 -2.28 -13.54
N ILE A 120 -6.24 -1.61 -12.92
CA ILE A 120 -6.67 -0.27 -13.32
C ILE A 120 -5.73 0.84 -12.85
N MET A 121 -5.05 0.66 -11.72
CA MET A 121 -4.07 1.65 -11.23
C MET A 121 -2.72 1.56 -11.94
N ARG A 122 -2.36 0.39 -12.47
CA ARG A 122 -1.05 0.16 -13.07
C ARG A 122 -0.76 0.97 -14.35
N PRO A 123 -1.70 1.20 -15.28
CA PRO A 123 -1.46 2.01 -16.48
C PRO A 123 -1.28 3.51 -16.19
N LEU A 124 -1.78 4.03 -15.06
CA LEU A 124 -1.68 5.45 -14.74
C LEU A 124 -0.22 5.94 -14.73
N PRO A 125 0.12 7.03 -15.41
CA PRO A 125 1.47 7.58 -15.39
C PRO A 125 1.84 8.02 -13.96
N ASN A 126 3.13 7.97 -13.61
CA ASN A 126 3.68 8.39 -12.32
C ASN A 126 3.12 7.66 -11.08
N MET A 127 2.08 6.82 -11.20
CA MET A 127 1.53 6.04 -10.09
C MET A 127 2.54 5.00 -9.62
N THR A 128 2.82 5.00 -8.33
CA THR A 128 3.55 3.94 -7.65
C THR A 128 2.57 3.02 -6.94
N ILE A 129 2.76 1.69 -7.03
CA ILE A 129 1.87 0.71 -6.40
C ILE A 129 2.67 -0.14 -5.43
N VAL A 130 2.28 -0.10 -4.16
CA VAL A 130 2.92 -0.84 -3.07
C VAL A 130 1.92 -1.71 -2.35
N SER A 131 2.30 -2.96 -2.08
CA SER A 131 1.49 -3.94 -1.36
C SER A 131 2.36 -4.66 -0.33
N PRO A 132 2.52 -4.12 0.87
CA PRO A 132 3.33 -4.71 1.93
C PRO A 132 2.74 -6.05 2.41
N CYS A 133 3.60 -6.96 2.85
CA CYS A 133 3.17 -8.31 3.28
C CYS A 133 2.76 -8.37 4.75
N ASP A 134 3.25 -7.48 5.60
CA ASP A 134 2.94 -7.47 7.04
C ASP A 134 3.11 -6.07 7.68
N ALA A 135 2.90 -6.00 8.98
CA ALA A 135 2.93 -4.74 9.72
C ALA A 135 4.35 -4.16 9.88
N LEU A 136 5.39 -4.98 9.93
CA LEU A 136 6.79 -4.49 10.01
C LEU A 136 7.22 -3.88 8.68
N GLU A 137 6.93 -4.55 7.57
CA GLU A 137 7.20 -4.01 6.24
C GLU A 137 6.41 -2.73 5.97
N MET A 138 5.12 -2.70 6.39
CA MET A 138 4.31 -1.49 6.33
C MET A 138 4.95 -0.32 7.07
N LYS A 139 5.43 -0.54 8.29
CA LYS A 139 6.08 0.50 9.08
C LYS A 139 7.34 1.05 8.39
N ALA A 140 8.20 0.15 7.88
CA ALA A 140 9.40 0.53 7.15
C ALA A 140 9.07 1.30 5.86
N PHE A 141 8.04 0.85 5.11
CA PHE A 141 7.57 1.54 3.91
C PHE A 141 7.03 2.94 4.22
N MET A 142 6.27 3.12 5.29
CA MET A 142 5.68 4.43 5.61
C MET A 142 6.73 5.53 5.82
N GLU A 143 7.87 5.22 6.43
CA GLU A 143 9.01 6.16 6.55
C GLU A 143 9.56 6.55 5.17
N VAL A 144 9.70 5.60 4.25
CA VAL A 144 10.17 5.86 2.88
C VAL A 144 9.14 6.65 2.07
N SER A 145 7.84 6.41 2.32
CA SER A 145 6.76 7.06 1.59
C SER A 145 6.76 8.58 1.76
N LEU A 146 7.26 9.10 2.88
CA LEU A 146 7.26 10.53 3.19
C LEU A 146 7.94 11.37 2.10
N ASN A 147 9.10 10.91 1.61
CA ASN A 147 9.92 11.66 0.65
C ASN A 147 9.74 11.19 -0.81
N TRP A 148 8.79 10.31 -1.08
CA TRP A 148 8.54 9.84 -2.45
C TRP A 148 7.85 10.93 -3.28
N PRO A 149 8.38 11.29 -4.47
CA PRO A 149 7.93 12.49 -5.20
C PRO A 149 6.66 12.31 -6.03
N SER A 150 6.08 11.12 -6.04
CA SER A 150 4.95 10.75 -6.91
C SER A 150 3.79 10.17 -6.10
N PRO A 151 2.58 10.08 -6.65
CA PRO A 151 1.46 9.44 -5.97
C PRO A 151 1.74 7.96 -5.71
N ILE A 152 1.29 7.48 -4.56
CA ILE A 152 1.44 6.08 -4.15
C ILE A 152 0.07 5.48 -3.85
N TYR A 153 -0.26 4.39 -4.51
CA TYR A 153 -1.36 3.50 -4.14
C TYR A 153 -0.84 2.42 -3.19
N ILE A 154 -1.28 2.46 -1.93
CA ILE A 154 -0.85 1.56 -0.85
C ILE A 154 -1.94 0.53 -0.61
N ARG A 155 -1.77 -0.66 -1.17
CA ARG A 155 -2.75 -1.74 -1.10
C ARG A 155 -2.63 -2.52 0.18
N LEU A 156 -3.68 -2.55 0.97
CA LEU A 156 -3.73 -3.25 2.25
C LEU A 156 -4.80 -4.34 2.27
N ALA A 157 -4.53 -5.40 3.04
CA ALA A 157 -5.56 -6.27 3.59
C ALA A 157 -6.22 -5.62 4.84
N LYS A 158 -6.99 -6.38 5.61
CA LYS A 158 -7.69 -5.89 6.80
C LYS A 158 -6.75 -5.71 8.00
N GLY A 159 -5.86 -6.66 8.22
CA GLY A 159 -4.96 -6.76 9.39
C GLY A 159 -5.05 -8.12 10.07
N GLY A 160 -4.25 -8.32 11.12
CA GLY A 160 -4.08 -9.63 11.76
C GLY A 160 -3.13 -10.56 10.97
N ASP A 161 -2.38 -10.00 10.04
CA ASP A 161 -1.46 -10.72 9.18
C ASP A 161 -0.23 -11.18 9.98
N GLN A 162 0.25 -12.39 9.69
CA GLN A 162 1.46 -12.94 10.29
C GLN A 162 2.67 -12.07 9.92
N ILE A 163 3.58 -11.85 10.85
CA ILE A 163 4.85 -11.17 10.59
C ILE A 163 5.81 -12.17 9.94
N ILE A 164 6.28 -11.81 8.74
CA ILE A 164 7.27 -12.57 7.96
C ILE A 164 8.46 -11.70 7.55
N THR A 165 8.41 -10.42 7.85
CA THR A 165 9.51 -9.47 7.65
C THR A 165 10.46 -9.54 8.82
N LYS A 166 11.77 -9.54 8.54
CA LYS A 166 12.80 -9.49 9.59
C LYS A 166 12.84 -8.09 10.21
N GLU A 167 13.11 -8.02 11.50
CA GLU A 167 13.36 -6.75 12.16
C GLU A 167 14.53 -6.01 11.46
N ASN A 168 14.38 -4.70 11.31
CA ASN A 168 15.37 -3.82 10.67
C ASN A 168 15.69 -4.15 9.19
N GLN A 169 14.81 -4.90 8.49
CA GLN A 169 15.00 -5.22 7.08
C GLN A 169 15.04 -3.96 6.19
N GLY A 170 14.39 -2.87 6.62
CA GLY A 170 14.21 -1.67 5.81
C GLY A 170 13.20 -1.87 4.67
N PHE A 171 13.04 -0.83 3.84
CA PHE A 171 12.21 -0.86 2.65
C PHE A 171 12.84 -0.02 1.53
N THR A 172 12.84 -0.54 0.31
CA THR A 172 13.26 0.22 -0.87
C THR A 172 12.22 0.04 -1.97
N ILE A 173 11.62 1.15 -2.40
CA ILE A 173 10.63 1.14 -3.51
C ILE A 173 11.33 0.60 -4.78
N GLY A 174 10.67 -0.37 -5.44
CA GLY A 174 11.17 -1.01 -6.64
C GLY A 174 12.12 -2.20 -6.41
N LYS A 175 12.33 -2.62 -5.17
CA LYS A 175 13.17 -3.80 -4.86
C LYS A 175 12.35 -4.95 -4.28
N GLY A 176 12.61 -6.16 -4.81
CA GLY A 176 12.06 -7.42 -4.34
C GLY A 176 12.91 -8.03 -3.23
N VAL A 177 12.29 -8.86 -2.39
CA VAL A 177 12.92 -9.55 -1.25
C VAL A 177 12.80 -11.06 -1.41
N VAL A 178 13.92 -11.75 -1.49
CA VAL A 178 13.95 -13.20 -1.49
C VAL A 178 13.65 -13.70 -0.08
N LYS A 179 12.54 -14.41 0.09
CA LYS A 179 12.14 -15.03 1.36
C LYS A 179 12.67 -16.45 1.47
N ILE A 180 12.65 -17.19 0.35
CA ILE A 180 13.21 -18.54 0.22
C ILE A 180 13.94 -18.62 -1.12
N GLU A 181 15.19 -19.10 -1.13
CA GLU A 181 15.98 -19.27 -2.35
C GLU A 181 15.38 -20.35 -3.26
N PRO A 182 15.25 -20.11 -4.57
CA PRO A 182 14.69 -21.07 -5.51
C PRO A 182 15.68 -22.21 -5.82
N LYS A 183 15.11 -23.39 -6.12
CA LYS A 183 15.82 -24.54 -6.68
C LYS A 183 15.17 -25.00 -8.00
N GLU A 184 13.98 -25.64 -7.91
CA GLU A 184 13.27 -26.16 -9.10
C GLU A 184 12.14 -25.23 -9.56
N ALA A 185 11.58 -24.45 -8.62
CA ALA A 185 10.45 -23.54 -8.89
C ALA A 185 10.57 -22.24 -8.09
N LEU A 186 9.82 -21.22 -8.49
CA LEU A 186 9.79 -19.92 -7.84
C LEU A 186 8.37 -19.36 -7.78
N PHE A 187 7.88 -19.09 -6.57
CA PHE A 187 6.71 -18.23 -6.37
C PHE A 187 7.12 -16.77 -6.40
N ILE A 188 6.49 -15.97 -7.27
CA ILE A 188 6.59 -14.51 -7.26
C ILE A 188 5.29 -13.99 -6.67
N SER A 189 5.36 -13.37 -5.50
CA SER A 189 4.20 -12.99 -4.69
C SER A 189 4.24 -11.53 -4.26
N THR A 190 3.09 -10.99 -3.85
CA THR A 190 2.99 -9.62 -3.32
C THR A 190 1.97 -9.56 -2.19
N GLY A 191 2.14 -8.60 -1.29
CA GLY A 191 1.25 -8.40 -0.16
C GLY A 191 1.11 -9.64 0.73
N ILE A 192 -0.06 -9.83 1.30
CA ILE A 192 -0.36 -10.96 2.20
C ILE A 192 -0.24 -12.33 1.54
N MET A 193 -0.30 -12.39 0.20
CA MET A 193 -0.13 -13.67 -0.50
C MET A 193 1.28 -14.23 -0.37
N THR A 194 2.26 -13.42 0.03
CA THR A 194 3.62 -13.90 0.33
C THR A 194 3.62 -14.89 1.49
N GLN A 195 2.78 -14.70 2.50
CA GLN A 195 2.62 -15.65 3.61
C GLN A 195 2.12 -17.02 3.09
N LYS A 196 1.15 -16.99 2.17
CA LYS A 196 0.63 -18.21 1.54
C LYS A 196 1.67 -18.89 0.65
N ALA A 197 2.46 -18.12 -0.09
CA ALA A 197 3.54 -18.63 -0.92
C ALA A 197 4.63 -19.30 -0.06
N ILE A 198 4.97 -18.77 1.11
CA ILE A 198 5.89 -19.40 2.05
C ILE A 198 5.34 -20.74 2.53
N SER A 199 4.08 -20.76 3.03
CA SER A 199 3.46 -22.02 3.48
C SER A 199 3.36 -23.08 2.38
N ALA A 200 3.05 -22.67 1.14
CA ALA A 200 3.02 -23.57 0.00
C ALA A 200 4.42 -24.11 -0.36
N SER A 201 5.45 -23.28 -0.28
CA SER A 201 6.85 -23.69 -0.48
C SER A 201 7.30 -24.72 0.55
N GLU A 202 6.95 -24.50 1.83
CA GLU A 202 7.24 -25.45 2.91
C GLU A 202 6.52 -26.81 2.70
N GLU A 203 5.30 -26.79 2.18
CA GLU A 203 4.55 -28.00 1.87
C GLU A 203 5.18 -28.77 0.69
N LEU A 204 5.53 -28.06 -0.39
CA LEU A 204 6.22 -28.65 -1.55
C LEU A 204 7.54 -29.30 -1.17
N LEU A 205 8.27 -28.69 -0.22
CA LEU A 205 9.54 -29.26 0.26
C LEU A 205 9.38 -30.63 0.90
N LYS A 206 8.26 -30.93 1.57
CA LYS A 206 7.96 -32.26 2.12
C LYS A 206 7.79 -33.32 1.04
N HIS A 207 7.47 -32.89 -0.19
CA HIS A 207 7.37 -33.74 -1.36
C HIS A 207 8.65 -33.74 -2.22
N GLY A 208 9.75 -33.20 -1.70
CA GLY A 208 11.05 -33.16 -2.37
C GLY A 208 11.20 -32.04 -3.42
N ILE A 209 10.23 -31.09 -3.50
CA ILE A 209 10.25 -29.99 -4.48
C ILE A 209 10.75 -28.73 -3.81
N GLY A 210 11.91 -28.24 -4.22
CA GLY A 210 12.50 -26.99 -3.70
C GLY A 210 11.94 -25.76 -4.42
N CYS A 211 10.90 -25.14 -3.85
CA CYS A 211 10.27 -23.94 -4.40
C CYS A 211 10.70 -22.69 -3.64
N GLY A 212 11.30 -21.72 -4.34
CA GLY A 212 11.65 -20.42 -3.78
C GLY A 212 10.45 -19.49 -3.62
N VAL A 213 10.64 -18.40 -2.86
CA VAL A 213 9.65 -17.34 -2.73
C VAL A 213 10.32 -15.97 -2.87
N LEU A 214 9.94 -15.25 -3.91
CA LEU A 214 10.29 -13.86 -4.14
C LEU A 214 9.09 -12.98 -3.78
N HIS A 215 9.23 -12.15 -2.76
CA HIS A 215 8.25 -11.12 -2.43
C HIS A 215 8.52 -9.84 -3.22
N ILE A 216 7.53 -9.33 -3.92
CA ILE A 216 7.54 -8.07 -4.68
C ILE A 216 6.61 -7.07 -3.98
N PRO A 217 7.12 -6.30 -2.99
CA PRO A 217 6.30 -5.32 -2.27
C PRO A 217 5.92 -4.12 -3.13
N THR A 218 6.69 -3.81 -4.18
CA THR A 218 6.39 -2.75 -5.15
C THR A 218 6.03 -3.36 -6.49
N ILE A 219 4.76 -3.21 -6.88
CA ILE A 219 4.24 -3.74 -8.15
C ILE A 219 4.58 -2.77 -9.30
N LYS A 220 4.66 -1.47 -8.98
CA LYS A 220 5.08 -0.43 -9.92
C LYS A 220 5.89 0.64 -9.16
N PRO A 221 7.18 0.84 -9.52
CA PRO A 221 7.97 0.05 -10.47
C PRO A 221 8.25 -1.37 -9.94
N ILE A 222 8.27 -2.36 -10.83
CA ILE A 222 8.59 -3.75 -10.48
C ILE A 222 10.09 -4.00 -10.57
N ASP A 223 10.65 -4.83 -9.70
CA ASP A 223 12.06 -5.25 -9.72
C ASP A 223 12.31 -6.32 -10.80
N LYS A 224 12.40 -5.88 -12.05
CA LYS A 224 12.65 -6.76 -13.20
C LYS A 224 13.99 -7.47 -13.09
N GLU A 225 15.02 -6.78 -12.60
CA GLU A 225 16.38 -7.34 -12.46
C GLU A 225 16.38 -8.54 -11.52
N LYS A 226 15.78 -8.40 -10.34
CA LYS A 226 15.69 -9.50 -9.37
C LYS A 226 14.87 -10.67 -9.89
N ILE A 227 13.76 -10.41 -10.57
CA ILE A 227 12.94 -11.46 -11.19
C ILE A 227 13.77 -12.23 -12.22
N PHE A 228 14.40 -11.55 -13.18
CA PHE A 228 15.21 -12.21 -14.21
C PHE A 228 16.43 -12.94 -13.65
N GLN A 229 17.05 -12.40 -12.60
CA GLN A 229 18.17 -13.05 -11.92
C GLN A 229 17.77 -14.41 -11.34
N LEU A 230 16.58 -14.53 -10.76
CA LEU A 230 16.12 -15.75 -10.09
C LEU A 230 15.50 -16.77 -11.04
N VAL A 231 14.85 -16.32 -12.13
CA VAL A 231 14.23 -17.21 -13.12
C VAL A 231 15.28 -17.85 -14.04
N LYS A 232 16.47 -17.26 -14.18
CA LYS A 232 17.57 -17.82 -15.01
C LYS A 232 18.45 -18.84 -14.27
N LYS A 233 18.27 -19.00 -12.98
CA LYS A 233 18.94 -20.03 -12.17
C LYS A 233 18.23 -21.38 -12.31
#